data_1111b5ec5da27e67b34b67a14537e863
#
_entry.id   1111b5ec5da27e67b34b67a14537e863
#
_cell.length_a   1.000
_cell.length_b   1.000
_cell.length_c   1.000
_cell.angle_alpha   90.00
_cell.angle_beta   90.00
_cell.angle_gamma   90.00
#
_symmetry.space_group_name_H-M   'P 1'
#
loop_
_entity.id
_entity.type
_entity.pdbx_description
1 polymer ?
#
loop_
_entity_poly.entity_id
_entity_poly.type
_entity_poly.pdbx_seq_one_letter_code
_entity_poly.pdbx_strand_id
1 'polypeptide(L)'
;MWSTHMEDNGRMSRLSSLLRRRGIVLPSFEIYGGVSGLVDYGPVGARIKRRVINSWIEHWGSIPNIVEIDSPTITPESVLVASGHVGEFNDKMSQCKSCEGAFRSDHLLVEYHENPDTLDSSELDLLISEKKVECPSCGEHNWDRAKPMNLMFQTSIGAMGGSRNAYMRPETAQGMFMLYPVLYRHFRQRLPFGAMQTGRGYRNEISPRQGMIRLREFNMAELEYFIDPEDPPKSDLSRWTRVVRIVPDPEGPHQGEKEITFSEAYQSGIVRHPTVAWFLAMTMQFLEDVGIDPVKVRFRQHSSSEMAHYASDCWDCELLGEHGWVEAVGIANRTCHDLESHEKSSKSGLLRGWRSFEDPIKEKREVLSPVGSVVGPAFKERSPDVSLALSELSEIPQVFPF
;
A
#
# COMPACT_ATOMS: atom_id res chain seq x y z
N MET A 1 -19.06 -15.29 30.75
CA MET A 1 -18.73 -14.86 29.37
C MET A 1 -17.45 -15.55 28.85
N TRP A 2 -17.22 -16.82 29.10
CA TRP A 2 -15.99 -17.58 28.74
C TRP A 2 -16.26 -18.78 27.82
N SER A 3 -17.47 -18.93 27.26
CA SER A 3 -17.80 -20.11 26.45
C SER A 3 -17.71 -19.90 24.93
N THR A 4 -17.67 -18.66 24.45
CA THR A 4 -17.65 -18.33 23.01
C THR A 4 -16.30 -18.54 22.31
N HIS A 5 -15.18 -18.40 23.03
CA HIS A 5 -13.84 -18.57 22.44
C HIS A 5 -13.41 -20.03 22.22
N MET A 6 -13.95 -21.00 22.97
CA MET A 6 -13.57 -22.40 22.80
C MET A 6 -14.31 -23.11 21.64
N GLU A 7 -15.49 -22.66 21.25
CA GLU A 7 -16.22 -23.21 20.09
C GLU A 7 -15.65 -22.75 18.75
N ASP A 8 -15.08 -21.55 18.67
CA ASP A 8 -14.51 -20.95 17.46
C ASP A 8 -13.21 -21.61 17.00
N ASN A 9 -12.29 -21.94 17.92
CA ASN A 9 -11.07 -22.68 17.58
C ASN A 9 -11.35 -24.05 16.93
N GLY A 10 -12.49 -24.66 17.26
CA GLY A 10 -12.95 -25.92 16.66
C GLY A 10 -13.41 -25.77 15.20
N ARG A 11 -13.97 -24.62 14.81
CA ARG A 11 -14.51 -24.38 13.47
C ARG A 11 -13.39 -24.17 12.45
N MET A 12 -12.38 -23.31 12.72
CA MET A 12 -11.22 -23.12 11.83
C MET A 12 -10.41 -24.38 11.64
N SER A 13 -10.19 -25.14 12.70
CA SER A 13 -9.51 -26.44 12.60
C SER A 13 -10.28 -27.40 11.70
N ARG A 14 -11.62 -27.47 11.84
CA ARG A 14 -12.48 -28.27 10.96
C ARG A 14 -12.46 -27.77 9.52
N LEU A 15 -12.50 -26.46 9.31
CA LEU A 15 -12.44 -25.86 7.98
C LEU A 15 -11.08 -26.15 7.31
N SER A 16 -9.98 -25.91 7.99
CA SER A 16 -8.63 -26.21 7.48
C SER A 16 -8.46 -27.69 7.13
N SER A 17 -8.94 -28.58 7.99
CA SER A 17 -8.95 -30.02 7.74
C SER A 17 -9.84 -30.40 6.54
N LEU A 18 -10.98 -29.75 6.37
CA LEU A 18 -11.86 -29.94 5.20
C LEU A 18 -11.19 -29.48 3.92
N LEU A 19 -10.63 -28.27 3.90
CA LEU A 19 -9.94 -27.68 2.74
C LEU A 19 -8.80 -28.58 2.27
N ARG A 20 -7.99 -29.09 3.21
CA ARG A 20 -6.89 -30.04 2.92
C ARG A 20 -7.42 -31.39 2.41
N ARG A 21 -8.35 -32.04 3.11
CA ARG A 21 -8.90 -33.35 2.69
C ARG A 21 -9.62 -33.30 1.34
N ARG A 22 -10.21 -32.19 0.98
CA ARG A 22 -10.90 -31.99 -0.31
C ARG A 22 -9.98 -31.48 -1.40
N GLY A 23 -8.68 -31.29 -1.12
CA GLY A 23 -7.72 -30.78 -2.08
C GLY A 23 -8.10 -29.39 -2.59
N ILE A 24 -8.65 -28.53 -1.73
CA ILE A 24 -9.02 -27.15 -2.08
C ILE A 24 -7.82 -26.26 -1.89
N VAL A 25 -7.20 -26.31 -0.70
CA VAL A 25 -5.95 -25.62 -0.37
C VAL A 25 -5.05 -26.62 0.33
N LEU A 26 -3.80 -26.68 -0.07
CA LEU A 26 -2.80 -27.64 0.37
C LEU A 26 -1.49 -26.91 0.72
N PRO A 27 -0.72 -27.37 1.70
CA PRO A 27 0.66 -26.94 1.86
C PRO A 27 1.47 -27.27 0.60
N SER A 28 2.24 -26.29 0.09
CA SER A 28 3.11 -26.54 -1.07
C SER A 28 4.34 -27.36 -0.65
N PHE A 29 4.85 -28.17 -1.58
CA PHE A 29 6.09 -28.94 -1.43
C PHE A 29 6.09 -29.93 -0.26
N GLU A 30 4.93 -30.46 0.10
CA GLU A 30 4.75 -31.33 1.28
C GLU A 30 5.66 -32.57 1.26
N ILE A 31 5.95 -33.13 0.08
CA ILE A 31 6.89 -34.26 -0.07
C ILE A 31 8.35 -33.92 0.29
N TYR A 32 8.69 -32.64 0.37
CA TYR A 32 9.98 -32.13 0.84
C TYR A 32 9.91 -31.48 2.24
N GLY A 33 8.85 -31.77 3.00
CA GLY A 33 8.65 -31.19 4.33
C GLY A 33 7.80 -29.92 4.36
N GLY A 34 7.40 -29.41 3.21
CA GLY A 34 6.58 -28.20 3.09
C GLY A 34 7.36 -26.90 3.36
N VAL A 35 6.79 -25.79 2.96
CA VAL A 35 7.32 -24.44 3.25
C VAL A 35 6.20 -23.57 3.81
N SER A 36 6.38 -23.06 5.02
CA SER A 36 5.39 -22.18 5.65
C SER A 36 5.15 -20.93 4.79
N GLY A 37 3.89 -20.52 4.64
CA GLY A 37 3.52 -19.35 3.83
C GLY A 37 3.49 -19.60 2.32
N LEU A 38 3.65 -20.85 1.87
CA LEU A 38 3.40 -21.25 0.48
C LEU A 38 2.27 -22.29 0.44
N VAL A 39 1.30 -22.09 -0.45
CA VAL A 39 0.12 -22.96 -0.58
C VAL A 39 -0.16 -23.29 -2.04
N ASP A 40 -0.65 -24.50 -2.26
CA ASP A 40 -1.21 -24.93 -3.52
C ASP A 40 -2.73 -24.82 -3.51
N TYR A 41 -3.30 -24.28 -4.58
CA TYR A 41 -4.71 -24.34 -4.84
C TYR A 41 -5.00 -25.59 -5.68
N GLY A 42 -5.66 -26.57 -5.08
CA GLY A 42 -6.11 -27.75 -5.83
C GLY A 42 -7.23 -27.42 -6.83
N PRO A 43 -7.79 -28.42 -7.52
CA PRO A 43 -8.71 -28.18 -8.65
C PRO A 43 -9.91 -27.30 -8.32
N VAL A 44 -10.52 -27.47 -7.15
CA VAL A 44 -11.66 -26.65 -6.70
C VAL A 44 -11.18 -25.26 -6.25
N GLY A 45 -10.11 -25.21 -5.45
CA GLY A 45 -9.54 -23.95 -4.96
C GLY A 45 -9.09 -23.03 -6.09
N ALA A 46 -8.41 -23.59 -7.11
CA ALA A 46 -7.99 -22.84 -8.29
C ALA A 46 -9.18 -22.25 -9.07
N ARG A 47 -10.32 -22.98 -9.15
CA ARG A 47 -11.52 -22.47 -9.79
C ARG A 47 -12.19 -21.35 -8.99
N ILE A 48 -12.28 -21.50 -7.65
CA ILE A 48 -12.83 -20.45 -6.78
C ILE A 48 -11.97 -19.18 -6.93
N LYS A 49 -10.65 -19.30 -6.78
CA LYS A 49 -9.72 -18.19 -6.94
C LYS A 49 -9.92 -17.48 -8.29
N ARG A 50 -9.95 -18.23 -9.39
CA ARG A 50 -10.13 -17.67 -10.74
C ARG A 50 -11.46 -16.92 -10.86
N ARG A 51 -12.54 -17.45 -10.30
CA ARG A 51 -13.84 -16.77 -10.33
C ARG A 51 -13.80 -15.44 -9.58
N VAL A 52 -13.22 -15.41 -8.40
CA VAL A 52 -13.07 -14.15 -7.64
C VAL A 52 -12.26 -13.12 -8.43
N ILE A 53 -11.13 -13.53 -9.01
CA ILE A 53 -10.28 -12.65 -9.83
C ILE A 53 -11.07 -12.16 -11.08
N ASN A 54 -11.76 -13.04 -11.80
CA ASN A 54 -12.52 -12.64 -12.96
C ASN A 54 -13.67 -11.68 -12.59
N SER A 55 -14.39 -11.95 -11.50
CA SER A 55 -15.41 -11.03 -11.00
C SER A 55 -14.85 -9.65 -10.67
N TRP A 56 -13.62 -9.59 -10.10
CA TRP A 56 -12.95 -8.34 -9.82
C TRP A 56 -12.60 -7.58 -11.12
N ILE A 57 -12.04 -8.28 -12.12
CA ILE A 57 -11.70 -7.71 -13.42
C ILE A 57 -12.97 -7.20 -14.13
N GLU A 58 -14.05 -7.98 -14.13
CA GLU A 58 -15.33 -7.60 -14.73
C GLU A 58 -15.96 -6.40 -14.01
N HIS A 59 -15.91 -6.38 -12.68
CA HIS A 59 -16.46 -5.29 -11.86
C HIS A 59 -15.80 -3.96 -12.20
N TRP A 60 -14.47 -3.88 -12.13
CA TRP A 60 -13.74 -2.64 -12.40
C TRP A 60 -13.61 -2.34 -13.89
N GLY A 61 -13.47 -3.34 -14.74
CA GLY A 61 -13.43 -3.22 -16.20
C GLY A 61 -14.76 -2.79 -16.82
N SER A 62 -15.88 -2.84 -16.08
CA SER A 62 -17.15 -2.27 -16.50
C SER A 62 -17.14 -0.73 -16.58
N ILE A 63 -16.15 -0.10 -15.98
CA ILE A 63 -16.00 1.35 -15.95
C ILE A 63 -15.20 1.80 -17.19
N PRO A 64 -15.77 2.65 -18.08
CA PRO A 64 -15.21 2.90 -19.42
C PRO A 64 -13.79 3.47 -19.47
N ASN A 65 -13.35 4.10 -18.40
CA ASN A 65 -12.01 4.70 -18.31
C ASN A 65 -11.04 3.91 -17.43
N ILE A 66 -11.32 2.63 -17.18
CA ILE A 66 -10.41 1.70 -16.51
C ILE A 66 -9.99 0.61 -17.48
N VAL A 67 -8.69 0.34 -17.56
CA VAL A 67 -8.11 -0.68 -18.43
C VAL A 67 -7.26 -1.66 -17.66
N GLU A 68 -7.25 -2.91 -18.10
CA GLU A 68 -6.36 -3.93 -17.55
C GLU A 68 -4.99 -3.82 -18.20
N ILE A 69 -3.95 -3.99 -17.39
CA ILE A 69 -2.56 -4.11 -17.82
C ILE A 69 -1.91 -5.39 -17.27
N ASP A 70 -0.77 -5.77 -17.80
CA ASP A 70 0.06 -6.86 -17.27
C ASP A 70 1.53 -6.44 -17.29
N SER A 71 2.11 -6.23 -16.10
CA SER A 71 3.51 -5.83 -15.92
C SER A 71 4.35 -6.97 -15.36
N PRO A 72 5.66 -6.98 -15.62
CA PRO A 72 6.57 -8.02 -15.16
C PRO A 72 6.57 -8.22 -13.64
N THR A 73 6.72 -9.46 -13.23
CA THR A 73 6.83 -9.85 -11.82
C THR A 73 8.19 -9.47 -11.21
N ILE A 74 9.26 -9.52 -12.03
CA ILE A 74 10.60 -9.14 -11.61
C ILE A 74 10.77 -7.64 -11.82
N THR A 75 11.06 -6.93 -10.74
CA THR A 75 11.16 -5.47 -10.74
C THR A 75 12.62 -5.04 -10.50
N PRO A 76 13.19 -4.18 -11.36
CA PRO A 76 14.52 -3.63 -11.13
C PRO A 76 14.62 -2.84 -9.82
N GLU A 77 15.77 -2.95 -9.15
CA GLU A 77 16.04 -2.26 -7.88
C GLU A 77 15.76 -0.74 -7.94
N SER A 78 16.11 -0.09 -9.05
CA SER A 78 15.90 1.36 -9.22
C SER A 78 14.43 1.80 -9.07
N VAL A 79 13.48 0.97 -9.49
CA VAL A 79 12.05 1.23 -9.34
C VAL A 79 11.66 1.17 -7.88
N LEU A 80 12.13 0.14 -7.16
CA LEU A 80 11.81 -0.09 -5.74
C LEU A 80 12.59 0.82 -4.79
N VAL A 81 13.72 1.37 -5.22
CA VAL A 81 14.40 2.46 -4.52
C VAL A 81 13.60 3.75 -4.64
N ALA A 82 13.11 4.08 -5.85
CA ALA A 82 12.31 5.27 -6.08
C ALA A 82 11.00 5.28 -5.29
N SER A 83 10.34 4.12 -5.16
CA SER A 83 9.11 3.96 -4.37
C SER A 83 9.35 3.75 -2.86
N GLY A 84 10.60 3.76 -2.38
CA GLY A 84 10.93 3.59 -0.95
C GLY A 84 10.99 2.13 -0.46
N HIS A 85 10.53 1.15 -1.22
CA HIS A 85 10.45 -0.26 -0.78
C HIS A 85 11.80 -0.86 -0.35
N VAL A 86 12.91 -0.48 -0.99
CA VAL A 86 14.23 -1.01 -0.61
C VAL A 86 14.64 -0.52 0.76
N GLY A 87 14.32 0.73 1.10
CA GLY A 87 14.71 1.36 2.38
C GLY A 87 13.74 1.08 3.54
N GLU A 88 12.45 1.09 3.27
CA GLU A 88 11.41 1.19 4.32
C GLU A 88 10.56 -0.06 4.48
N PHE A 89 10.54 -0.97 3.51
CA PHE A 89 9.74 -2.18 3.57
C PHE A 89 10.40 -3.26 4.44
N ASN A 90 10.56 -2.94 5.74
CA ASN A 90 11.27 -3.74 6.70
C ASN A 90 10.41 -4.05 7.92
N ASP A 91 10.43 -5.32 8.37
CA ASP A 91 9.96 -5.70 9.70
C ASP A 91 11.17 -5.82 10.66
N LYS A 92 10.94 -5.53 11.94
CA LYS A 92 11.95 -5.75 12.98
C LYS A 92 11.87 -7.20 13.46
N MET A 93 12.98 -7.92 13.33
CA MET A 93 13.09 -9.34 13.62
C MET A 93 13.99 -9.61 14.81
N SER A 94 13.50 -10.40 15.77
CA SER A 94 14.30 -10.98 16.86
C SER A 94 14.48 -12.48 16.64
N GLN A 95 15.71 -12.98 16.82
CA GLN A 95 16.03 -14.41 16.70
C GLN A 95 16.32 -14.99 18.09
N CYS A 96 15.72 -16.13 18.40
CA CYS A 96 16.04 -16.88 19.59
C CYS A 96 17.39 -17.61 19.40
N LYS A 97 18.36 -17.34 20.27
CA LYS A 97 19.70 -17.97 20.21
C LYS A 97 19.68 -19.46 20.58
N SER A 98 18.65 -19.90 21.30
CA SER A 98 18.56 -21.28 21.78
C SER A 98 18.01 -22.24 20.73
N CYS A 99 17.04 -21.81 19.90
CA CYS A 99 16.40 -22.67 18.90
C CYS A 99 16.48 -22.10 17.47
N GLU A 100 17.15 -20.95 17.29
CA GLU A 100 17.28 -20.25 16.01
C GLU A 100 15.95 -19.78 15.37
N GLY A 101 14.85 -19.90 16.11
CA GLY A 101 13.53 -19.42 15.69
C GLY A 101 13.53 -17.90 15.53
N ALA A 102 13.03 -17.40 14.38
CA ALA A 102 12.92 -15.99 14.07
C ALA A 102 11.46 -15.51 14.18
N PHE A 103 11.26 -14.35 14.79
CA PHE A 103 9.94 -13.78 15.05
C PHE A 103 9.97 -12.28 14.80
N ARG A 104 8.83 -11.70 14.45
CA ARG A 104 8.67 -10.25 14.46
C ARG A 104 8.74 -9.76 15.90
N SER A 105 9.58 -8.77 16.14
CA SER A 105 9.85 -8.25 17.48
C SER A 105 8.61 -7.60 18.09
N ASP A 106 7.85 -6.86 17.31
CA ASP A 106 6.58 -6.24 17.69
C ASP A 106 5.51 -7.30 18.09
N HIS A 107 5.41 -8.40 17.35
CA HIS A 107 4.48 -9.49 17.69
C HIS A 107 4.80 -10.20 19.02
N LEU A 108 6.03 -10.17 19.43
CA LEU A 108 6.43 -10.71 20.75
C LEU A 108 5.93 -9.85 21.91
N LEU A 109 5.56 -8.59 21.64
CA LEU A 109 5.21 -7.58 22.64
C LEU A 109 3.73 -7.17 22.63
N VAL A 110 2.89 -7.78 21.81
CA VAL A 110 1.45 -7.44 21.69
C VAL A 110 0.71 -7.50 23.04
N GLU A 111 1.12 -8.40 23.95
CA GLU A 111 0.52 -8.52 25.29
C GLU A 111 1.07 -7.48 26.29
N TYR A 112 2.17 -6.82 25.98
CA TYR A 112 2.91 -5.97 26.88
C TYR A 112 2.92 -4.49 26.50
N HIS A 113 2.56 -4.17 25.25
CA HIS A 113 2.53 -2.80 24.72
C HIS A 113 1.36 -2.61 23.77
N GLU A 114 0.73 -1.43 23.81
CA GLU A 114 -0.48 -1.14 23.02
C GLU A 114 -0.18 -1.02 21.51
N ASN A 115 0.96 -0.39 21.17
CA ASN A 115 1.41 -0.18 19.78
C ASN A 115 2.88 -0.56 19.61
N PRO A 116 3.26 -1.85 19.65
CA PRO A 116 4.66 -2.27 19.66
C PRO A 116 5.37 -2.09 18.31
N ASP A 117 4.63 -1.95 17.23
CA ASP A 117 5.10 -1.70 15.86
C ASP A 117 5.73 -0.31 15.70
N THR A 118 5.33 0.67 16.52
CA THR A 118 5.89 2.04 16.52
C THR A 118 7.27 2.13 17.18
N LEU A 119 7.62 1.15 18.00
CA LEU A 119 8.89 1.15 18.78
C LEU A 119 10.10 0.93 17.87
N ASP A 120 11.22 1.56 18.17
CA ASP A 120 12.48 1.29 17.50
C ASP A 120 13.12 -0.04 17.96
N SER A 121 14.20 -0.49 17.29
CA SER A 121 14.85 -1.76 17.61
C SER A 121 15.40 -1.81 19.04
N SER A 122 15.86 -0.69 19.58
CA SER A 122 16.44 -0.61 20.92
C SER A 122 15.36 -0.66 22.01
N GLU A 123 14.22 -0.01 21.75
CA GLU A 123 13.05 -0.04 22.62
C GLU A 123 12.44 -1.43 22.68
N LEU A 124 12.34 -2.11 21.52
CA LEU A 124 11.87 -3.50 21.43
C LEU A 124 12.80 -4.44 22.23
N ASP A 125 14.12 -4.32 22.08
CA ASP A 125 15.09 -5.13 22.81
C ASP A 125 14.97 -4.93 24.33
N LEU A 126 14.81 -3.68 24.77
CA LEU A 126 14.61 -3.34 26.17
C LEU A 126 13.35 -4.01 26.73
N LEU A 127 12.22 -3.85 26.06
CA LEU A 127 10.93 -4.42 26.50
C LEU A 127 10.95 -5.96 26.48
N ILE A 128 11.51 -6.59 25.45
CA ILE A 128 11.66 -8.05 25.38
C ILE A 128 12.47 -8.55 26.57
N SER A 129 13.55 -7.85 26.94
CA SER A 129 14.39 -8.20 28.07
C SER A 129 13.70 -7.94 29.42
N GLU A 130 13.10 -6.76 29.62
CA GLU A 130 12.40 -6.39 30.87
C GLU A 130 11.21 -7.29 31.16
N LYS A 131 10.41 -7.61 30.15
CA LYS A 131 9.23 -8.47 30.27
C LYS A 131 9.58 -9.96 30.29
N LYS A 132 10.86 -10.32 30.11
CA LYS A 132 11.34 -11.70 30.03
C LYS A 132 10.48 -12.52 29.06
N VAL A 133 10.32 -11.99 27.84
CA VAL A 133 9.47 -12.60 26.83
C VAL A 133 9.99 -13.98 26.46
N GLU A 134 9.15 -15.00 26.59
CA GLU A 134 9.48 -16.38 26.24
C GLU A 134 9.47 -16.59 24.73
N CYS A 135 10.41 -17.41 24.26
CA CYS A 135 10.40 -17.83 22.85
C CYS A 135 9.20 -18.73 22.57
N PRO A 136 8.33 -18.38 21.60
CA PRO A 136 7.14 -19.17 21.27
C PRO A 136 7.43 -20.61 20.81
N SER A 137 8.69 -20.90 20.45
CA SER A 137 9.10 -22.24 19.99
C SER A 137 9.74 -23.11 21.08
N CYS A 138 10.53 -22.56 21.97
CA CYS A 138 11.30 -23.34 22.94
C CYS A 138 11.13 -22.90 24.40
N GLY A 139 10.42 -21.80 24.67
CA GLY A 139 10.20 -21.26 26.02
C GLY A 139 11.38 -20.53 26.65
N GLU A 140 12.53 -20.47 26.00
CA GLU A 140 13.72 -19.80 26.52
C GLU A 140 13.66 -18.27 26.33
N HIS A 141 14.35 -17.52 27.21
CA HIS A 141 14.44 -16.05 27.17
C HIS A 141 15.75 -15.56 26.54
N ASN A 142 16.24 -16.20 25.52
CA ASN A 142 17.57 -15.94 24.97
C ASN A 142 17.47 -15.34 23.56
N TRP A 143 17.30 -14.03 23.49
CA TRP A 143 17.09 -13.30 22.24
C TRP A 143 18.37 -12.66 21.70
N ASP A 144 18.52 -12.60 20.37
CA ASP A 144 19.44 -11.68 19.72
C ASP A 144 18.76 -10.31 19.58
N ARG A 145 19.54 -9.28 19.27
CA ARG A 145 19.01 -7.91 19.07
C ARG A 145 18.05 -7.86 17.91
N ALA A 146 17.03 -7.06 18.02
CA ALA A 146 16.10 -6.77 16.95
C ALA A 146 16.82 -6.11 15.77
N LYS A 147 16.66 -6.67 14.57
CA LYS A 147 17.29 -6.20 13.33
C LYS A 147 16.22 -5.95 12.27
N PRO A 148 16.35 -4.90 11.47
CA PRO A 148 15.48 -4.72 10.31
C PRO A 148 15.74 -5.86 9.30
N MET A 149 14.67 -6.44 8.80
CA MET A 149 14.68 -7.44 7.73
C MET A 149 13.78 -6.96 6.59
N ASN A 150 14.37 -6.71 5.43
CA ASN A 150 13.59 -6.35 4.26
C ASN A 150 12.75 -7.55 3.77
N LEU A 151 11.46 -7.31 3.56
CA LEU A 151 10.50 -8.37 3.22
C LEU A 151 10.47 -8.70 1.71
N MET A 152 11.30 -8.08 0.88
CA MET A 152 11.35 -8.41 -0.53
C MET A 152 12.25 -9.63 -0.82
N PHE A 153 11.82 -10.47 -1.76
CA PHE A 153 12.68 -11.51 -2.32
C PHE A 153 13.61 -10.91 -3.35
N GLN A 154 14.90 -10.89 -3.03
CA GLN A 154 15.94 -10.40 -3.93
C GLN A 154 16.29 -11.43 -5.01
N THR A 155 16.56 -10.96 -6.21
CA THR A 155 17.07 -11.72 -7.36
C THR A 155 18.01 -10.87 -8.19
N SER A 156 18.47 -11.37 -9.33
CA SER A 156 19.31 -10.61 -10.27
C SER A 156 18.85 -10.81 -11.70
N ILE A 157 19.02 -9.77 -12.52
CA ILE A 157 18.74 -9.81 -13.97
C ILE A 157 20.05 -9.77 -14.73
N GLY A 158 20.26 -10.72 -15.63
CA GLY A 158 21.45 -10.82 -16.48
C GLY A 158 22.49 -11.82 -16.00
N ALA A 159 23.50 -12.06 -16.85
CA ALA A 159 24.59 -12.98 -16.56
C ALA A 159 25.67 -12.33 -15.69
N MET A 160 26.54 -13.16 -15.10
CA MET A 160 27.69 -12.72 -14.31
C MET A 160 28.54 -11.68 -15.08
N GLY A 161 28.90 -10.60 -14.40
CA GLY A 161 29.67 -9.48 -14.97
C GLY A 161 28.81 -8.30 -15.48
N GLY A 162 27.49 -8.48 -15.63
CA GLY A 162 26.54 -7.43 -16.02
C GLY A 162 25.20 -7.55 -15.31
N SER A 163 25.12 -8.32 -14.23
CA SER A 163 23.88 -8.53 -13.48
C SER A 163 23.44 -7.24 -12.77
N ARG A 164 22.14 -7.01 -12.76
CA ARG A 164 21.49 -5.91 -12.04
C ARG A 164 20.67 -6.49 -10.91
N ASN A 165 20.68 -5.84 -9.77
CA ASN A 165 19.79 -6.20 -8.67
C ASN A 165 18.32 -6.02 -9.08
N ALA A 166 17.52 -6.96 -8.67
CA ALA A 166 16.10 -6.97 -8.88
C ALA A 166 15.40 -7.67 -7.72
N TYR A 167 14.10 -7.55 -7.66
CA TYR A 167 13.28 -8.18 -6.63
C TYR A 167 12.01 -8.75 -7.26
N MET A 168 11.48 -9.78 -6.62
CA MET A 168 10.10 -10.18 -6.87
C MET A 168 9.18 -9.10 -6.34
N ARG A 169 8.24 -8.60 -7.13
CA ARG A 169 7.37 -7.46 -6.78
C ARG A 169 6.58 -7.72 -5.49
N PRO A 170 6.60 -6.79 -4.50
CA PRO A 170 5.76 -6.89 -3.30
C PRO A 170 4.32 -6.44 -3.55
N GLU A 171 4.08 -5.71 -4.66
CA GLU A 171 2.81 -5.16 -5.12
C GLU A 171 2.81 -5.00 -6.65
N THR A 172 1.65 -4.75 -7.24
CA THR A 172 1.52 -4.52 -8.70
C THR A 172 1.45 -3.05 -9.09
N ALA A 173 1.24 -2.15 -8.12
CA ALA A 173 1.06 -0.71 -8.33
C ALA A 173 2.22 -0.06 -9.10
N GLN A 174 3.47 -0.43 -8.80
CA GLN A 174 4.64 0.17 -9.44
C GLN A 174 4.66 -0.02 -10.97
N GLY A 175 4.14 -1.15 -11.46
CA GLY A 175 3.98 -1.39 -12.89
C GLY A 175 3.02 -0.40 -13.55
N MET A 176 1.95 -0.02 -12.85
CA MET A 176 0.95 0.93 -13.33
C MET A 176 1.52 2.35 -13.40
N PHE A 177 2.31 2.77 -12.38
CA PHE A 177 3.00 4.07 -12.41
C PHE A 177 4.02 4.16 -13.55
N MET A 178 4.78 3.09 -13.79
CA MET A 178 5.75 3.08 -14.91
C MET A 178 5.07 3.14 -16.27
N LEU A 179 3.87 2.60 -16.41
CA LEU A 179 3.09 2.65 -17.65
C LEU A 179 2.25 3.93 -17.80
N TYR A 180 2.24 4.82 -16.79
CA TYR A 180 1.48 6.08 -16.85
C TYR A 180 1.63 6.84 -18.19
N PRO A 181 2.84 7.06 -18.75
CA PRO A 181 2.98 7.81 -20.01
C PRO A 181 2.29 7.13 -21.20
N VAL A 182 2.23 5.81 -21.21
CA VAL A 182 1.56 5.03 -22.26
C VAL A 182 0.05 5.12 -22.07
N LEU A 183 -0.43 4.94 -20.85
CA LEU A 183 -1.84 5.01 -20.47
C LEU A 183 -2.40 6.42 -20.70
N TYR A 184 -1.67 7.45 -20.31
CA TYR A 184 -2.06 8.85 -20.52
C TYR A 184 -2.27 9.15 -22.01
N ARG A 185 -1.38 8.66 -22.89
CA ARG A 185 -1.57 8.74 -24.35
C ARG A 185 -2.76 7.91 -24.85
N HIS A 186 -2.96 6.71 -24.31
CA HIS A 186 -4.10 5.86 -24.64
C HIS A 186 -5.43 6.59 -24.39
N PHE A 187 -5.54 7.28 -23.25
CA PHE A 187 -6.69 8.11 -22.90
C PHE A 187 -6.65 9.52 -23.50
N ARG A 188 -5.84 9.73 -24.56
CA ARG A 188 -5.74 11.00 -25.30
C ARG A 188 -5.39 12.19 -24.39
N GLN A 189 -4.51 11.93 -23.40
CA GLN A 189 -4.04 12.92 -22.43
C GLN A 189 -5.17 13.55 -21.60
N ARG A 190 -6.19 12.74 -21.27
CA ARG A 190 -7.34 13.17 -20.46
C ARG A 190 -7.38 12.38 -19.16
N LEU A 191 -7.67 13.09 -18.08
CA LEU A 191 -8.00 12.53 -16.76
C LEU A 191 -9.52 12.63 -16.56
N PRO A 192 -10.15 11.80 -15.75
CA PRO A 192 -9.54 10.68 -15.02
C PRO A 192 -9.43 9.42 -15.88
N PHE A 193 -8.50 8.54 -15.51
CA PHE A 193 -8.45 7.16 -16.01
C PHE A 193 -7.85 6.23 -14.96
N GLY A 194 -8.12 4.92 -15.08
CA GLY A 194 -7.58 3.90 -14.22
C GLY A 194 -6.84 2.81 -14.97
N ALA A 195 -5.86 2.25 -14.30
CA ALA A 195 -5.21 1.00 -14.69
C ALA A 195 -5.42 -0.02 -13.59
N MET A 196 -5.75 -1.25 -13.96
CA MET A 196 -5.88 -2.36 -13.04
C MET A 196 -4.98 -3.52 -13.45
N GLN A 197 -4.48 -4.24 -12.45
CA GLN A 197 -3.66 -5.43 -12.65
C GLN A 197 -3.99 -6.47 -11.61
N THR A 198 -4.07 -7.72 -12.04
CA THR A 198 -4.08 -8.88 -11.15
C THR A 198 -2.77 -9.63 -11.28
N GLY A 199 -2.37 -10.34 -10.24
CA GLY A 199 -1.16 -11.12 -10.32
C GLY A 199 -0.67 -11.61 -8.96
N ARG A 200 0.59 -12.05 -8.93
CA ARG A 200 1.23 -12.46 -7.70
C ARG A 200 2.07 -11.34 -7.12
N GLY A 201 1.96 -11.19 -5.80
CA GLY A 201 2.85 -10.43 -4.95
C GLY A 201 3.68 -11.37 -4.08
N TYR A 202 4.83 -10.88 -3.62
CA TYR A 202 5.82 -11.67 -2.89
C TYR A 202 6.32 -10.88 -1.69
N ARG A 203 6.16 -11.45 -0.49
CA ARG A 203 6.67 -10.86 0.74
C ARG A 203 7.32 -11.94 1.59
N ASN A 204 8.60 -11.83 1.84
CA ASN A 204 9.35 -12.82 2.61
C ASN A 204 9.05 -12.72 4.10
N GLU A 205 7.82 -13.01 4.45
CA GLU A 205 7.29 -12.96 5.81
C GLU A 205 8.15 -13.77 6.79
N ILE A 206 8.46 -13.19 7.94
CA ILE A 206 9.32 -13.79 8.96
C ILE A 206 8.66 -15.04 9.54
N SER A 207 7.39 -14.92 9.95
CA SER A 207 6.62 -16.02 10.55
C SER A 207 5.20 -16.03 9.99
N PRO A 208 4.97 -16.57 8.78
CA PRO A 208 3.64 -16.67 8.23
C PRO A 208 2.80 -17.61 9.07
N ARG A 209 1.81 -17.06 9.76
CA ARG A 209 0.83 -17.75 10.62
C ARG A 209 -0.57 -17.37 10.15
N GLN A 210 -1.60 -17.88 10.78
CA GLN A 210 -3.02 -17.60 10.45
C GLN A 210 -3.49 -18.18 9.10
N GLY A 211 -2.98 -19.36 8.73
CA GLY A 211 -3.46 -20.06 7.53
C GLY A 211 -3.12 -19.35 6.23
N MET A 212 -4.16 -18.92 5.49
CA MET A 212 -4.00 -18.25 4.18
C MET A 212 -3.95 -16.71 4.26
N ILE A 213 -4.13 -16.12 5.44
CA ILE A 213 -4.21 -14.64 5.59
C ILE A 213 -2.85 -14.01 5.33
N ARG A 214 -1.75 -14.67 5.72
CA ARG A 214 -0.39 -14.16 5.54
C ARG A 214 0.49 -15.21 4.84
N LEU A 215 0.72 -14.99 3.57
CA LEU A 215 1.51 -15.86 2.70
C LEU A 215 2.76 -15.14 2.19
N ARG A 216 3.78 -15.91 1.80
CA ARG A 216 5.00 -15.40 1.15
C ARG A 216 4.81 -15.14 -0.34
N GLU A 217 3.92 -15.89 -0.97
CA GLU A 217 3.46 -15.71 -2.34
C GLU A 217 1.93 -15.70 -2.32
N PHE A 218 1.32 -14.65 -2.79
CA PHE A 218 -0.13 -14.46 -2.73
C PHE A 218 -0.66 -13.83 -4.03
N ASN A 219 -1.95 -14.01 -4.28
CA ASN A 219 -2.59 -13.32 -5.39
C ASN A 219 -3.15 -12.01 -4.90
N MET A 220 -2.98 -10.98 -5.70
CA MET A 220 -3.48 -9.64 -5.45
C MET A 220 -4.13 -9.07 -6.70
N ALA A 221 -4.93 -8.06 -6.49
CA ALA A 221 -5.60 -7.29 -7.52
C ALA A 221 -5.55 -5.83 -7.10
N GLU A 222 -4.98 -4.98 -7.91
CA GLU A 222 -4.80 -3.55 -7.61
C GLU A 222 -5.29 -2.70 -8.77
N LEU A 223 -5.79 -1.52 -8.44
CA LEU A 223 -6.27 -0.53 -9.37
C LEU A 223 -5.76 0.85 -8.95
N GLU A 224 -5.04 1.50 -9.85
CA GLU A 224 -4.60 2.89 -9.69
C GLU A 224 -5.47 3.80 -10.56
N TYR A 225 -6.09 4.81 -9.94
CA TYR A 225 -6.99 5.74 -10.60
C TYR A 225 -6.39 7.14 -10.59
N PHE A 226 -5.98 7.60 -11.75
CA PHE A 226 -5.32 8.88 -11.93
C PHE A 226 -6.35 9.98 -12.16
N ILE A 227 -6.33 11.00 -11.31
CA ILE A 227 -7.26 12.13 -11.35
C ILE A 227 -6.49 13.46 -11.41
N ASP A 228 -7.18 14.52 -11.82
CA ASP A 228 -6.70 15.88 -11.60
C ASP A 228 -7.03 16.26 -10.13
N PRO A 229 -6.02 16.58 -9.30
CA PRO A 229 -6.27 16.88 -7.89
C PRO A 229 -7.09 18.18 -7.68
N GLU A 230 -7.07 19.10 -8.64
CA GLU A 230 -7.83 20.36 -8.59
C GLU A 230 -9.24 20.25 -9.19
N ASP A 231 -9.50 19.17 -9.98
CA ASP A 231 -10.80 18.91 -10.59
C ASP A 231 -11.14 17.41 -10.52
N PRO A 232 -11.33 16.88 -9.29
CA PRO A 232 -11.65 15.48 -9.12
C PRO A 232 -13.01 15.14 -9.75
N PRO A 233 -13.16 13.91 -10.27
CA PRO A 233 -14.41 13.51 -10.89
C PRO A 233 -15.56 13.58 -9.90
N LYS A 234 -16.70 14.11 -10.37
CA LYS A 234 -17.93 14.14 -9.58
C LYS A 234 -18.50 12.74 -9.48
N SER A 235 -18.48 12.18 -8.28
CA SER A 235 -18.98 10.83 -8.02
C SER A 235 -20.43 10.90 -7.55
N ASP A 236 -21.33 10.25 -8.27
CA ASP A 236 -22.72 10.09 -7.84
C ASP A 236 -22.82 8.95 -6.84
N LEU A 237 -22.99 9.28 -5.57
CA LEU A 237 -23.16 8.33 -4.46
C LEU A 237 -24.63 8.00 -4.17
N SER A 238 -25.60 8.61 -4.86
CA SER A 238 -27.03 8.49 -4.55
C SER A 238 -27.59 7.08 -4.72
N ARG A 239 -27.00 6.28 -5.59
CA ARG A 239 -27.41 4.88 -5.83
C ARG A 239 -27.03 3.91 -4.70
N TRP A 240 -26.06 4.27 -3.84
CA TRP A 240 -25.66 3.44 -2.70
C TRP A 240 -26.35 3.91 -1.42
N THR A 241 -27.57 3.45 -1.24
CA THR A 241 -28.42 3.82 -0.09
C THR A 241 -28.24 2.90 1.12
N ARG A 242 -27.39 1.86 0.99
CA ARG A 242 -27.11 0.96 2.09
C ARG A 242 -26.34 1.67 3.18
N VAL A 243 -26.78 1.44 4.41
CA VAL A 243 -26.03 1.79 5.62
C VAL A 243 -24.89 0.79 5.80
N VAL A 244 -23.70 1.29 6.05
CA VAL A 244 -22.47 0.52 6.25
C VAL A 244 -21.81 0.92 7.56
N ARG A 245 -20.95 0.04 8.08
CA ARG A 245 -20.17 0.33 9.29
C ARG A 245 -18.91 1.09 8.91
N ILE A 246 -18.79 2.30 9.44
CA ILE A 246 -17.65 3.19 9.27
C ILE A 246 -16.99 3.40 10.62
N VAL A 247 -15.68 3.12 10.69
CA VAL A 247 -14.84 3.43 11.85
C VAL A 247 -13.93 4.60 11.45
N PRO A 248 -14.28 5.83 11.83
CA PRO A 248 -13.46 7.00 11.53
C PRO A 248 -12.10 6.96 12.23
N ASP A 249 -11.20 7.83 11.78
CA ASP A 249 -9.92 8.10 12.43
C ASP A 249 -10.14 8.39 13.94
N PRO A 250 -9.55 7.57 14.85
CA PRO A 250 -9.72 7.75 16.29
C PRO A 250 -9.10 9.05 16.82
N GLU A 251 -8.14 9.64 16.10
CA GLU A 251 -7.50 10.93 16.41
C GLU A 251 -8.24 12.11 15.76
N GLY A 252 -9.22 11.81 14.88
CA GLY A 252 -9.98 12.79 14.14
C GLY A 252 -11.18 13.38 14.89
N PRO A 253 -11.91 14.30 14.26
CA PRO A 253 -13.07 14.96 14.87
C PRO A 253 -14.30 14.05 15.02
N HIS A 254 -14.33 12.93 14.32
CA HIS A 254 -15.44 11.98 14.35
C HIS A 254 -15.04 10.74 15.15
N GLN A 255 -15.74 10.48 16.25
CA GLN A 255 -15.40 9.39 17.17
C GLN A 255 -16.38 8.22 17.05
N GLY A 256 -15.84 7.01 17.28
CA GLY A 256 -16.61 5.78 17.40
C GLY A 256 -17.16 5.24 16.07
N GLU A 257 -17.52 3.95 16.07
CA GLU A 257 -18.14 3.29 14.92
C GLU A 257 -19.50 3.92 14.61
N LYS A 258 -19.78 4.12 13.32
CA LYS A 258 -21.02 4.72 12.80
C LYS A 258 -21.66 3.78 11.79
N GLU A 259 -22.98 3.77 11.80
CA GLU A 259 -23.80 3.12 10.77
C GLU A 259 -24.45 4.22 9.91
N ILE A 260 -23.84 4.51 8.75
CA ILE A 260 -24.25 5.57 7.83
C ILE A 260 -24.02 5.15 6.39
N THR A 261 -24.60 5.87 5.44
CA THR A 261 -24.34 5.66 4.01
C THR A 261 -23.00 6.31 3.60
N PHE A 262 -22.41 5.88 2.48
CA PHE A 262 -21.21 6.52 1.95
C PHE A 262 -21.43 7.99 1.57
N SER A 263 -22.65 8.33 1.14
CA SER A 263 -23.03 9.72 0.87
C SER A 263 -22.99 10.58 2.14
N GLU A 264 -23.56 10.08 3.24
CA GLU A 264 -23.52 10.76 4.54
C GLU A 264 -22.09 10.85 5.09
N ALA A 265 -21.28 9.79 4.93
CA ALA A 265 -19.88 9.79 5.35
C ALA A 265 -19.06 10.86 4.62
N TYR A 266 -19.30 11.04 3.32
CA TYR A 266 -18.66 12.11 2.54
C TYR A 266 -19.19 13.50 2.91
N GLN A 267 -20.51 13.68 3.01
CA GLN A 267 -21.13 14.97 3.36
C GLN A 267 -20.76 15.45 4.76
N SER A 268 -20.56 14.53 5.71
CA SER A 268 -20.12 14.86 7.07
C SER A 268 -18.61 15.11 7.19
N GLY A 269 -17.84 14.90 6.11
CA GLY A 269 -16.39 15.09 6.11
C GLY A 269 -15.59 13.94 6.75
N ILE A 270 -16.23 12.80 7.08
CA ILE A 270 -15.54 11.59 7.53
C ILE A 270 -14.67 11.04 6.40
N VAL A 271 -15.25 10.84 5.22
CA VAL A 271 -14.49 10.56 3.99
C VAL A 271 -14.18 11.90 3.34
N ARG A 272 -12.90 12.21 3.22
CA ARG A 272 -12.43 13.55 2.82
C ARG A 272 -12.52 13.80 1.31
N HIS A 273 -12.51 12.76 0.50
CA HIS A 273 -12.42 12.88 -0.96
C HIS A 273 -13.57 12.13 -1.66
N PRO A 274 -14.28 12.76 -2.63
CA PRO A 274 -15.45 12.16 -3.28
C PRO A 274 -15.10 10.87 -4.07
N THR A 275 -13.92 10.82 -4.67
CA THR A 275 -13.45 9.63 -5.39
C THR A 275 -13.16 8.48 -4.42
N VAL A 276 -12.60 8.76 -3.23
CA VAL A 276 -12.39 7.73 -2.19
C VAL A 276 -13.75 7.17 -1.76
N ALA A 277 -14.74 8.03 -1.46
CA ALA A 277 -16.09 7.58 -1.09
C ALA A 277 -16.72 6.68 -2.18
N TRP A 278 -16.49 7.02 -3.43
CA TRP A 278 -16.96 6.20 -4.56
C TRP A 278 -16.26 4.83 -4.61
N PHE A 279 -14.94 4.78 -4.41
CA PHE A 279 -14.20 3.52 -4.35
C PHE A 279 -14.61 2.64 -3.17
N LEU A 280 -14.88 3.23 -2.00
CA LEU A 280 -15.44 2.51 -0.85
C LEU A 280 -16.79 1.85 -1.22
N ALA A 281 -17.68 2.61 -1.87
CA ALA A 281 -18.99 2.11 -2.29
C ALA A 281 -18.89 1.01 -3.36
N MET A 282 -18.02 1.17 -4.34
CA MET A 282 -17.75 0.17 -5.37
C MET A 282 -17.13 -1.10 -4.79
N THR A 283 -16.22 -0.96 -3.81
CA THR A 283 -15.63 -2.11 -3.10
C THR A 283 -16.71 -2.89 -2.34
N MET A 284 -17.62 -2.21 -1.66
CA MET A 284 -18.74 -2.86 -1.00
C MET A 284 -19.60 -3.66 -1.99
N GLN A 285 -19.91 -3.07 -3.15
CA GLN A 285 -20.67 -3.75 -4.20
C GLN A 285 -19.95 -5.02 -4.70
N PHE A 286 -18.64 -4.93 -4.96
CA PHE A 286 -17.85 -6.08 -5.37
C PHE A 286 -17.90 -7.20 -4.33
N LEU A 287 -17.76 -6.89 -3.05
CA LEU A 287 -17.79 -7.89 -1.98
C LEU A 287 -19.15 -8.60 -1.89
N GLU A 288 -20.25 -7.86 -2.06
CA GLU A 288 -21.59 -8.44 -2.14
C GLU A 288 -21.73 -9.37 -3.35
N ASP A 289 -21.24 -8.94 -4.52
CA ASP A 289 -21.32 -9.71 -5.76
C ASP A 289 -20.55 -11.04 -5.68
N VAL A 290 -19.46 -11.09 -4.93
CA VAL A 290 -18.73 -12.34 -4.68
C VAL A 290 -19.25 -13.13 -3.48
N GLY A 291 -20.33 -12.68 -2.84
CA GLY A 291 -21.06 -13.40 -1.80
C GLY A 291 -20.58 -13.17 -0.36
N ILE A 292 -19.89 -12.07 -0.09
CA ILE A 292 -19.55 -11.66 1.28
C ILE A 292 -20.78 -11.04 1.92
N ASP A 293 -21.08 -11.47 3.15
CA ASP A 293 -22.19 -10.93 3.95
C ASP A 293 -21.88 -9.48 4.36
N PRO A 294 -22.68 -8.48 3.95
CA PRO A 294 -22.47 -7.07 4.27
C PRO A 294 -22.35 -6.76 5.77
N VAL A 295 -23.02 -7.53 6.61
CA VAL A 295 -22.96 -7.37 8.07
C VAL A 295 -21.56 -7.67 8.63
N LYS A 296 -20.75 -8.41 7.87
CA LYS A 296 -19.37 -8.76 8.22
C LYS A 296 -18.33 -7.85 7.57
N VAL A 297 -18.73 -6.73 7.03
CA VAL A 297 -17.86 -5.74 6.39
C VAL A 297 -17.90 -4.45 7.20
N ARG A 298 -16.74 -3.85 7.42
CA ARG A 298 -16.61 -2.47 7.89
C ARG A 298 -15.50 -1.74 7.15
N PHE A 299 -15.55 -0.42 7.18
CA PHE A 299 -14.52 0.44 6.62
C PHE A 299 -13.87 1.23 7.75
N ARG A 300 -12.58 1.02 7.98
CA ARG A 300 -11.78 1.67 9.03
C ARG A 300 -10.83 2.68 8.40
N GLN A 301 -10.89 3.91 8.86
CA GLN A 301 -9.96 4.95 8.48
C GLN A 301 -8.67 4.83 9.30
N HIS A 302 -7.53 4.98 8.66
CA HIS A 302 -6.24 5.05 9.35
C HIS A 302 -6.14 6.33 10.17
N SER A 303 -5.51 6.26 11.35
CA SER A 303 -5.13 7.44 12.11
C SER A 303 -3.99 8.19 11.42
N SER A 304 -3.78 9.44 11.81
CA SER A 304 -2.68 10.24 11.26
C SER A 304 -1.30 9.64 11.54
N SER A 305 -1.17 8.94 12.66
CA SER A 305 0.07 8.23 13.06
C SER A 305 0.29 6.91 12.33
N GLU A 306 -0.79 6.27 11.86
CA GLU A 306 -0.76 4.99 11.12
C GLU A 306 -0.63 5.20 9.60
N MET A 307 -1.08 6.35 9.12
CA MET A 307 -1.18 6.63 7.69
C MET A 307 0.19 6.69 7.03
N ALA A 308 0.36 6.00 5.90
CA ALA A 308 1.57 6.07 5.11
C ALA A 308 1.87 7.52 4.68
N HIS A 309 3.13 7.91 4.72
CA HIS A 309 3.60 9.28 4.43
C HIS A 309 3.20 9.82 3.04
N TYR A 310 2.85 8.94 2.10
CA TYR A 310 2.39 9.28 0.74
C TYR A 310 0.88 9.46 0.63
N ALA A 311 0.10 9.10 1.65
CA ALA A 311 -1.35 9.14 1.60
C ALA A 311 -1.91 10.35 2.35
N SER A 312 -3.01 10.91 1.85
CA SER A 312 -3.78 11.97 2.50
C SER A 312 -5.10 11.47 3.10
N ASP A 313 -5.55 10.29 2.71
CA ASP A 313 -6.73 9.59 3.24
C ASP A 313 -6.56 8.10 2.94
N CYS A 314 -6.62 7.25 3.95
CA CYS A 314 -6.39 5.81 3.82
C CYS A 314 -7.46 5.04 4.60
N TRP A 315 -7.98 4.00 3.97
CA TRP A 315 -9.08 3.20 4.46
C TRP A 315 -8.83 1.72 4.27
N ASP A 316 -9.10 0.93 5.28
CA ASP A 316 -9.17 -0.51 5.21
C ASP A 316 -10.62 -0.96 5.09
N CYS A 317 -10.92 -1.76 4.08
CA CYS A 317 -12.12 -2.58 4.09
C CYS A 317 -11.80 -3.88 4.82
N GLU A 318 -12.39 -4.06 5.99
CA GLU A 318 -12.14 -5.20 6.86
C GLU A 318 -13.30 -6.18 6.86
N LEU A 319 -12.97 -7.47 6.89
CA LEU A 319 -13.92 -8.57 6.97
C LEU A 319 -13.87 -9.23 8.35
N LEU A 320 -15.03 -9.44 8.95
CA LEU A 320 -15.14 -10.13 10.23
C LEU A 320 -14.96 -11.64 10.05
N GLY A 321 -13.79 -12.11 10.43
CA GLY A 321 -13.45 -13.54 10.52
C GLY A 321 -13.43 -14.06 11.95
N GLU A 322 -12.99 -15.30 12.12
CA GLU A 322 -12.84 -15.93 13.45
C GLU A 322 -11.69 -15.31 14.27
N HIS A 323 -10.73 -14.67 13.61
CA HIS A 323 -9.61 -13.96 14.24
C HIS A 323 -9.90 -12.46 14.47
N GLY A 324 -11.17 -12.07 14.39
CA GLY A 324 -11.57 -10.66 14.42
C GLY A 324 -11.65 -10.03 13.05
N TRP A 325 -11.49 -8.72 13.00
CA TRP A 325 -11.49 -7.95 11.77
C TRP A 325 -10.15 -8.11 11.05
N VAL A 326 -10.21 -8.41 9.77
CA VAL A 326 -9.04 -8.63 8.91
C VAL A 326 -9.16 -7.74 7.68
N GLU A 327 -8.13 -6.96 7.40
CA GLU A 327 -8.03 -6.17 6.18
C GLU A 327 -8.09 -7.07 4.95
N ALA A 328 -8.97 -6.73 4.03
CA ALA A 328 -9.14 -7.41 2.74
C ALA A 328 -8.84 -6.48 1.56
N VAL A 329 -9.15 -5.19 1.68
CA VAL A 329 -8.90 -4.19 0.64
C VAL A 329 -8.45 -2.88 1.27
N GLY A 330 -7.30 -2.36 0.84
CA GLY A 330 -6.85 -1.00 1.14
C GLY A 330 -7.33 -0.01 0.07
N ILE A 331 -7.87 1.14 0.46
CA ILE A 331 -8.27 2.22 -0.43
C ILE A 331 -7.62 3.52 0.05
N ALA A 332 -6.76 4.11 -0.76
CA ALA A 332 -6.02 5.30 -0.36
C ALA A 332 -6.00 6.39 -1.43
N ASN A 333 -6.04 7.64 -0.99
CA ASN A 333 -5.60 8.77 -1.80
C ASN A 333 -4.09 8.95 -1.62
N ARG A 334 -3.32 8.44 -2.58
CA ARG A 334 -1.84 8.44 -2.55
C ARG A 334 -1.22 9.78 -2.97
N THR A 335 -2.04 10.82 -3.25
CA THR A 335 -1.57 12.09 -3.80
C THR A 335 -0.81 11.89 -5.14
N CYS A 336 0.19 12.72 -5.45
CA CYS A 336 1.07 12.53 -6.60
C CYS A 336 2.41 11.88 -6.22
N HIS A 337 2.55 11.39 -5.00
CA HIS A 337 3.83 10.97 -4.42
C HIS A 337 4.59 9.95 -5.28
N ASP A 338 3.93 8.88 -5.71
CA ASP A 338 4.59 7.82 -6.50
C ASP A 338 5.10 8.36 -7.84
N LEU A 339 4.27 9.12 -8.57
CA LEU A 339 4.66 9.71 -9.85
C LEU A 339 5.80 10.71 -9.69
N GLU A 340 5.78 11.55 -8.66
CA GLU A 340 6.83 12.52 -8.34
C GLU A 340 8.14 11.83 -7.95
N SER A 341 8.08 10.80 -7.12
CA SER A 341 9.24 10.01 -6.70
C SER A 341 9.94 9.35 -7.89
N HIS A 342 9.16 8.72 -8.76
CA HIS A 342 9.68 8.12 -9.99
C HIS A 342 10.19 9.15 -10.98
N GLU A 343 9.52 10.30 -11.13
CA GLU A 343 9.98 11.38 -11.99
C GLU A 343 11.31 11.93 -11.50
N LYS A 344 11.44 12.19 -10.19
CA LYS A 344 12.67 12.65 -9.56
C LYS A 344 13.84 11.67 -9.75
N SER A 345 13.55 10.37 -9.62
CA SER A 345 14.55 9.30 -9.76
C SER A 345 14.96 9.09 -11.22
N SER A 346 13.99 9.01 -12.14
CA SER A 346 14.23 8.72 -13.56
C SER A 346 14.64 9.94 -14.38
N LYS A 347 14.22 11.14 -13.96
CA LYS A 347 14.37 12.41 -14.71
C LYS A 347 13.81 12.34 -16.13
N SER A 348 12.74 11.56 -16.31
CA SER A 348 12.19 11.24 -17.63
C SER A 348 11.42 12.39 -18.28
N GLY A 349 10.83 13.27 -17.48
CA GLY A 349 9.90 14.31 -17.93
C GLY A 349 8.53 13.78 -18.38
N LEU A 350 8.26 12.49 -18.17
CA LEU A 350 7.10 11.80 -18.74
C LEU A 350 5.95 11.51 -17.75
N LEU A 351 6.23 11.59 -16.45
CA LEU A 351 5.22 11.28 -15.40
C LEU A 351 4.43 12.52 -14.99
N ARG A 352 3.92 13.26 -15.98
CA ARG A 352 3.20 14.53 -15.81
C ARG A 352 1.92 14.53 -16.61
N GLY A 353 0.89 15.17 -16.07
CA GLY A 353 -0.33 15.51 -16.79
C GLY A 353 -0.33 16.98 -17.23
N TRP A 354 -1.12 17.29 -18.23
CA TRP A 354 -1.31 18.65 -18.72
C TRP A 354 -2.78 19.01 -18.61
N ARG A 355 -3.05 20.17 -18.04
CA ARG A 355 -4.40 20.73 -17.99
C ARG A 355 -4.53 21.84 -19.02
N SER A 356 -5.54 21.76 -19.88
CA SER A 356 -5.94 22.84 -20.77
C SER A 356 -7.05 23.64 -20.11
N PHE A 357 -6.88 24.94 -20.03
CA PHE A 357 -7.93 25.85 -19.58
C PHE A 357 -8.63 26.44 -20.81
N GLU A 358 -9.97 26.56 -20.77
CA GLU A 358 -10.74 27.19 -21.84
C GLU A 358 -10.37 28.67 -21.98
N ASP A 359 -10.19 29.34 -20.85
CA ASP A 359 -9.70 30.70 -20.79
C ASP A 359 -8.26 30.76 -20.26
N PRO A 360 -7.38 31.62 -20.83
CA PRO A 360 -6.02 31.73 -20.34
C PRO A 360 -5.99 32.27 -18.90
N ILE A 361 -5.39 31.52 -18.00
CA ILE A 361 -5.14 31.98 -16.62
C ILE A 361 -3.96 32.92 -16.65
N LYS A 362 -4.19 34.20 -16.26
CA LYS A 362 -3.14 35.18 -16.07
C LYS A 362 -2.60 35.11 -14.66
N GLU A 363 -1.45 34.47 -14.49
CA GLU A 363 -0.73 34.44 -13.22
C GLU A 363 0.26 35.59 -13.14
N LYS A 364 0.18 36.40 -12.09
CA LYS A 364 1.11 37.46 -11.82
C LYS A 364 2.26 36.89 -10.98
N ARG A 365 3.43 36.69 -11.57
CA ARG A 365 4.62 36.24 -10.84
C ARG A 365 5.60 37.38 -10.72
N GLU A 366 6.10 37.61 -9.52
CA GLU A 366 7.29 38.41 -9.32
C GLU A 366 8.50 37.50 -9.57
N VAL A 367 9.29 37.87 -10.55
CA VAL A 367 10.52 37.17 -10.91
C VAL A 367 11.73 38.10 -10.76
N LEU A 368 12.81 37.57 -10.21
CA LEU A 368 14.07 38.30 -10.12
C LEU A 368 14.74 38.22 -11.47
N SER A 369 14.83 39.38 -12.14
CA SER A 369 15.49 39.47 -13.45
C SER A 369 16.84 40.17 -13.28
N PRO A 370 17.96 39.46 -13.38
CA PRO A 370 19.30 40.06 -13.25
C PRO A 370 19.54 41.09 -14.37
N VAL A 371 19.86 42.30 -13.98
CA VAL A 371 20.20 43.37 -14.92
C VAL A 371 21.67 43.22 -15.33
N GLY A 372 21.94 42.73 -16.54
CA GLY A 372 23.29 42.41 -17.03
C GLY A 372 24.28 43.57 -16.97
N SER A 373 23.80 44.81 -17.16
CA SER A 373 24.63 46.03 -17.02
C SER A 373 25.08 46.33 -15.59
N VAL A 374 24.43 45.70 -14.60
CA VAL A 374 24.80 45.81 -13.18
C VAL A 374 25.62 44.58 -12.75
N VAL A 375 25.13 43.40 -13.09
CA VAL A 375 25.75 42.12 -12.69
C VAL A 375 27.09 41.90 -13.37
N GLY A 376 27.21 42.26 -14.64
CA GLY A 376 28.44 42.12 -15.43
C GLY A 376 29.64 42.87 -14.82
N PRO A 377 29.56 44.18 -14.60
CA PRO A 377 30.66 44.93 -13.99
C PRO A 377 30.96 44.51 -12.53
N ALA A 378 29.92 44.14 -11.76
CA ALA A 378 30.06 43.79 -10.36
C ALA A 378 30.75 42.41 -10.16
N PHE A 379 30.43 41.43 -10.98
CA PHE A 379 30.88 40.04 -10.79
C PHE A 379 31.84 39.53 -11.87
N LYS A 380 32.11 40.34 -12.92
CA LYS A 380 33.08 40.04 -14.00
C LYS A 380 32.90 38.62 -14.56
N GLU A 381 33.95 37.77 -14.43
CA GLU A 381 33.95 36.42 -14.96
C GLU A 381 32.88 35.50 -14.31
N ARG A 382 32.46 35.81 -13.10
CA ARG A 382 31.41 35.08 -12.39
C ARG A 382 29.98 35.58 -12.71
N SER A 383 29.84 36.56 -13.55
CA SER A 383 28.54 37.12 -13.92
C SER A 383 27.52 36.11 -14.48
N PRO A 384 27.91 35.13 -15.32
CA PRO A 384 26.98 34.11 -15.79
C PRO A 384 26.43 33.23 -14.66
N ASP A 385 27.30 32.77 -13.75
CA ASP A 385 26.91 31.90 -12.62
C ASP A 385 25.98 32.64 -11.66
N VAL A 386 26.29 33.91 -11.37
CA VAL A 386 25.45 34.75 -10.50
C VAL A 386 24.09 35.02 -11.14
N SER A 387 24.07 35.32 -12.44
CA SER A 387 22.81 35.53 -13.16
C SER A 387 21.94 34.29 -13.18
N LEU A 388 22.52 33.11 -13.37
CA LEU A 388 21.83 31.84 -13.32
C LEU A 388 21.27 31.57 -11.91
N ALA A 389 22.10 31.70 -10.88
CA ALA A 389 21.68 31.51 -9.49
C ALA A 389 20.55 32.46 -9.08
N LEU A 390 20.59 33.73 -9.51
CA LEU A 390 19.53 34.70 -9.25
C LEU A 390 18.22 34.35 -9.99
N SER A 391 18.30 33.79 -11.20
CA SER A 391 17.11 33.40 -11.98
C SER A 391 16.45 32.12 -11.45
N GLU A 392 17.18 31.33 -10.70
CA GLU A 392 16.69 30.06 -10.08
C GLU A 392 16.07 30.27 -8.69
N LEU A 393 16.15 31.45 -8.09
CA LEU A 393 15.53 31.75 -6.82
C LEU A 393 14.01 31.72 -6.94
N SER A 394 13.39 30.84 -6.15
CA SER A 394 11.92 30.71 -6.05
C SER A 394 11.27 31.85 -5.27
N GLU A 395 12.02 32.52 -4.39
CA GLU A 395 11.58 33.65 -3.58
C GLU A 395 12.57 34.80 -3.67
N ILE A 396 12.05 36.04 -3.70
CA ILE A 396 12.90 37.23 -3.66
C ILE A 396 13.36 37.44 -2.22
N PRO A 397 14.66 37.33 -1.91
CA PRO A 397 15.13 37.52 -0.55
C PRO A 397 14.91 39.00 -0.12
N GLN A 398 14.31 39.17 1.08
CA GLN A 398 14.07 40.50 1.66
C GLN A 398 15.36 41.22 2.05
N VAL A 399 16.43 40.48 2.28
CA VAL A 399 17.77 40.98 2.56
C VAL A 399 18.77 40.21 1.73
N PHE A 400 19.50 40.89 0.85
CA PHE A 400 20.61 40.27 0.13
C PHE A 400 21.86 40.31 1.02
N PRO A 401 22.41 39.13 1.39
CA PRO A 401 23.71 39.10 2.06
C PRO A 401 24.79 39.48 1.05
N PHE A 402 25.39 40.63 1.23
CA PHE A 402 26.60 41.09 0.48
C PHE A 402 27.85 40.64 1.22
#